data_041d2c86c82e72abd7f11d8dd1a6287b
#
_entry.id   041d2c86c82e72abd7f11d8dd1a6287b
#
_cell.length_a   1.000
_cell.length_b   1.000
_cell.length_c   1.000
_cell.angle_alpha   90.00
_cell.angle_beta   90.00
_cell.angle_gamma   90.00
#
_symmetry.space_group_name_H-M   'P 1'
#
loop_
_entity.id
_entity.type
_entity.pdbx_description
1 polymer ?
#
loop_
_entity_poly.entity_id
_entity_poly.type
_entity_poly.pdbx_seq_one_letter_code
_entity_poly.pdbx_strand_id
1 'polypeptide(L)'
;MAPSAARCHGGCVSRSGQCVLVPRPEQRGGFIERGDVIDGRCLVAGHLAGDRAWYSRPDHVVVVVMENHSAADISGNGEAPYINALAARGALFTRSFAVAHPSEPNYLALFSGSTQGVTSDACPLTLTGTNLAAELAQAGGTSAGYSEGLPAVGDPVCSSGTYARKHAPWVNFPSLPATVHQPFTAFPSDFAALPTVSFVIPDLDHDMHDGSVATGDTWLAEQLRPYATWAEGHNSMLVLTFDEDDRSRDNQITTIIVGAHVRAGRYDEHLDHYRLLATLKALAGLGNSEPGALQPITDAWTR
;
A
#
# COMPACT_ATOMS: atom_id res chain seq x y z
N MET A 1 -56.39 3.78 20.37
CA MET A 1 -55.67 2.74 19.63
C MET A 1 -54.20 3.12 19.58
N ALA A 2 -53.32 2.36 20.23
CA ALA A 2 -51.91 2.61 20.20
C ALA A 2 -51.35 2.22 18.81
N PRO A 3 -50.48 3.00 18.17
CA PRO A 3 -49.93 2.64 16.88
C PRO A 3 -49.06 1.39 17.03
N SER A 4 -49.33 0.40 16.18
CA SER A 4 -48.54 -0.82 16.07
C SER A 4 -47.09 -0.50 15.71
N ALA A 5 -46.16 -0.96 16.53
CA ALA A 5 -44.72 -0.84 16.22
C ALA A 5 -44.39 -1.76 15.06
N ALA A 6 -43.98 -1.20 13.94
CA ALA A 6 -43.45 -1.95 12.78
C ALA A 6 -42.05 -2.46 13.08
N ARG A 7 -41.78 -3.75 12.87
CA ARG A 7 -40.43 -4.33 12.98
C ARG A 7 -39.72 -4.23 11.65
N CYS A 8 -38.55 -3.62 11.64
CA CYS A 8 -37.67 -3.63 10.50
C CYS A 8 -36.79 -4.90 10.48
N HIS A 9 -36.42 -5.41 9.29
CA HIS A 9 -35.48 -6.51 9.18
C HIS A 9 -34.11 -6.08 9.73
N GLY A 10 -33.61 -6.80 10.74
CA GLY A 10 -32.34 -6.53 11.37
C GLY A 10 -32.37 -6.08 12.83
N GLY A 11 -33.51 -6.17 13.52
CA GLY A 11 -33.57 -5.89 14.99
C GLY A 11 -33.77 -4.42 15.36
N CYS A 12 -34.30 -3.63 14.45
CA CYS A 12 -34.65 -2.23 14.65
C CYS A 12 -36.16 -2.09 14.93
N VAL A 13 -36.55 -1.20 15.85
CA VAL A 13 -37.96 -0.88 16.16
C VAL A 13 -38.24 0.58 15.84
N SER A 14 -39.24 0.85 15.00
CA SER A 14 -39.67 2.21 14.69
C SER A 14 -40.75 2.68 15.66
N ARG A 15 -40.58 3.83 16.28
CA ARG A 15 -41.61 4.60 16.97
C ARG A 15 -41.58 6.04 16.44
N SER A 16 -42.73 6.54 16.03
CA SER A 16 -42.88 7.94 15.56
C SER A 16 -41.94 8.39 14.45
N GLY A 17 -41.64 7.53 13.46
CA GLY A 17 -40.81 7.88 12.32
C GLY A 17 -39.30 7.83 12.56
N GLN A 18 -38.85 7.43 13.74
CA GLN A 18 -37.42 7.23 14.05
C GLN A 18 -37.13 5.75 14.29
N CYS A 19 -35.99 5.28 13.81
CA CYS A 19 -35.51 3.92 14.01
C CYS A 19 -34.59 3.85 15.23
N VAL A 20 -34.84 2.93 16.15
CA VAL A 20 -34.00 2.67 17.31
C VAL A 20 -33.47 1.24 17.22
N LEU A 21 -32.18 1.05 17.22
CA LEU A 21 -31.53 -0.25 17.29
C LEU A 21 -31.66 -0.81 18.71
N VAL A 22 -32.25 -2.01 18.83
CA VAL A 22 -32.35 -2.72 20.11
C VAL A 22 -31.17 -3.70 20.23
N PRO A 23 -30.31 -3.55 21.23
CA PRO A 23 -29.19 -4.48 21.45
C PRO A 23 -29.73 -5.89 21.73
N ARG A 24 -29.05 -6.92 21.22
CA ARG A 24 -29.31 -8.32 21.64
C ARG A 24 -28.97 -8.49 23.13
N PRO A 25 -29.64 -9.36 23.84
CA PRO A 25 -29.53 -9.51 25.32
C PRO A 25 -28.13 -9.86 25.83
N GLU A 26 -27.20 -10.23 24.97
CA GLU A 26 -25.84 -10.68 25.33
C GLU A 26 -24.75 -9.59 25.29
N GLN A 27 -25.08 -8.35 24.87
CA GLN A 27 -24.11 -7.25 24.83
C GLN A 27 -24.51 -6.15 25.83
N ARG A 28 -23.95 -6.19 27.02
CA ARG A 28 -24.04 -5.10 28.01
C ARG A 28 -23.03 -4.00 27.59
N GLY A 29 -23.54 -2.84 27.19
CA GLY A 29 -22.72 -1.63 26.97
C GLY A 29 -22.88 -0.92 25.63
N GLY A 30 -23.99 -1.13 24.88
CA GLY A 30 -24.21 -0.50 23.59
C GLY A 30 -24.82 0.89 23.68
N PHE A 31 -24.27 1.85 22.94
CA PHE A 31 -24.90 3.15 22.64
C PHE A 31 -26.12 2.94 21.75
N ILE A 32 -27.16 3.77 21.95
CA ILE A 32 -28.37 3.81 21.12
C ILE A 32 -28.12 4.84 20.01
N GLU A 33 -28.03 4.38 18.74
CA GLU A 33 -28.00 5.29 17.60
C GLU A 33 -29.40 5.53 17.03
N ARG A 34 -29.66 6.76 16.59
CA ARG A 34 -30.92 7.15 15.94
C ARG A 34 -30.71 7.20 14.43
N GLY A 35 -31.59 6.59 13.65
CA GLY A 35 -31.60 6.64 12.21
C GLY A 35 -32.98 6.99 11.65
N ASP A 36 -33.05 7.50 10.43
CA ASP A 36 -34.27 7.88 9.74
C ASP A 36 -34.86 6.70 8.94
N VAL A 37 -36.19 6.69 8.80
CA VAL A 37 -36.92 5.69 8.00
C VAL A 37 -37.37 6.35 6.69
N ILE A 38 -36.83 5.88 5.55
CA ILE A 38 -37.26 6.28 4.22
C ILE A 38 -37.76 5.03 3.47
N ASP A 39 -38.97 5.11 2.89
CA ASP A 39 -39.63 4.02 2.14
C ASP A 39 -39.67 2.66 2.87
N GLY A 40 -39.94 2.67 4.18
CA GLY A 40 -40.03 1.45 4.99
C GLY A 40 -38.70 0.74 5.23
N ARG A 41 -37.59 1.34 4.86
CA ARG A 41 -36.23 0.87 5.16
C ARG A 41 -35.58 1.77 6.21
N CYS A 42 -35.00 1.16 7.23
CA CYS A 42 -34.18 1.87 8.20
C CYS A 42 -32.82 2.21 7.55
N LEU A 43 -32.61 3.48 7.23
CA LEU A 43 -31.29 4.00 6.93
C LEU A 43 -30.71 4.56 8.24
N VAL A 44 -29.89 3.79 8.90
CA VAL A 44 -28.98 4.35 9.91
C VAL A 44 -27.97 5.15 9.13
N ALA A 45 -27.84 6.47 9.38
CA ALA A 45 -26.78 7.28 8.82
C ALA A 45 -25.46 6.59 9.17
N GLY A 46 -24.88 5.96 8.16
CA GLY A 46 -23.87 4.92 8.34
C GLY A 46 -22.60 5.44 8.99
N HIS A 47 -22.45 5.16 10.25
CA HIS A 47 -21.27 4.44 10.65
C HIS A 47 -21.75 3.01 10.92
N LEU A 48 -21.66 2.14 9.92
CA LEU A 48 -21.31 0.79 10.27
C LEU A 48 -20.24 0.98 11.33
N ALA A 49 -20.42 0.41 12.53
CA ALA A 49 -19.30 0.18 13.43
C ALA A 49 -18.34 -0.69 12.62
N GLY A 50 -17.73 -0.03 11.63
CA GLY A 50 -16.67 -0.51 10.80
C GLY A 50 -15.59 -0.82 11.78
N ASP A 51 -15.03 -1.95 11.67
CA ASP A 51 -13.78 -2.37 12.20
C ASP A 51 -12.98 -1.13 12.58
N ARG A 52 -12.74 -0.93 13.90
CA ARG A 52 -11.79 0.09 14.33
C ARG A 52 -10.54 -0.24 13.55
N ALA A 53 -10.14 0.66 12.65
CA ALA A 53 -8.93 0.48 11.90
C ALA A 53 -7.83 0.10 12.89
N TRP A 54 -7.18 -1.03 12.66
CA TRP A 54 -6.16 -1.58 13.55
C TRP A 54 -4.92 -0.66 13.63
N TYR A 55 -4.93 0.42 12.84
CA TYR A 55 -3.87 1.40 12.66
C TYR A 55 -4.45 2.81 12.54
N SER A 56 -3.68 3.82 12.92
CA SER A 56 -3.96 5.22 12.53
C SER A 56 -3.61 5.40 11.05
N ARG A 57 -4.47 6.11 10.32
CA ARG A 57 -4.19 6.42 8.91
C ARG A 57 -2.95 7.32 8.84
N PRO A 58 -1.88 6.90 8.15
CA PRO A 58 -0.72 7.75 7.94
C PRO A 58 -1.06 8.90 6.97
N ASP A 59 -0.37 10.03 7.15
CA ASP A 59 -0.49 11.16 6.24
C ASP A 59 0.21 10.84 4.91
N HIS A 60 1.35 10.15 4.97
CA HIS A 60 2.15 9.75 3.80
C HIS A 60 2.68 8.32 3.95
N VAL A 61 2.59 7.56 2.87
CA VAL A 61 3.25 6.26 2.73
C VAL A 61 4.20 6.32 1.54
N VAL A 62 5.48 6.11 1.76
CA VAL A 62 6.47 5.94 0.69
C VAL A 62 6.77 4.46 0.54
N VAL A 63 6.60 3.94 -0.67
CA VAL A 63 6.90 2.56 -1.05
C VAL A 63 8.13 2.58 -1.95
N VAL A 64 9.21 1.97 -1.52
CA VAL A 64 10.39 1.75 -2.35
C VAL A 64 10.46 0.29 -2.77
N VAL A 65 10.68 0.05 -4.05
CA VAL A 65 10.77 -1.30 -4.62
C VAL A 65 12.17 -1.51 -5.15
N MET A 66 12.82 -2.55 -4.65
CA MET A 66 14.14 -3.03 -5.06
C MET A 66 13.97 -4.29 -5.93
N GLU A 67 15.04 -4.78 -6.52
CA GLU A 67 15.01 -5.76 -7.60
C GLU A 67 15.79 -7.04 -7.29
N ASN A 68 15.21 -8.17 -7.77
CA ASN A 68 15.91 -9.43 -8.06
C ASN A 68 16.72 -10.08 -6.92
N HIS A 69 16.36 -9.85 -5.66
CA HIS A 69 17.07 -10.49 -4.54
C HIS A 69 16.14 -11.23 -3.58
N SER A 70 16.52 -12.46 -3.27
CA SER A 70 15.82 -13.27 -2.28
C SER A 70 15.95 -12.65 -0.88
N ALA A 71 14.99 -12.96 -0.01
CA ALA A 71 15.09 -12.56 1.41
C ALA A 71 16.38 -13.07 2.07
N ALA A 72 16.93 -14.20 1.60
CA ALA A 72 18.16 -14.78 2.14
C ALA A 72 19.41 -14.00 1.72
N ASP A 73 19.38 -13.33 0.55
CA ASP A 73 20.49 -12.52 0.08
C ASP A 73 20.63 -11.20 0.84
N ILE A 74 19.54 -10.73 1.45
CA ILE A 74 19.45 -9.44 2.13
C ILE A 74 19.52 -9.57 3.65
N SER A 75 18.78 -10.54 4.22
CA SER A 75 18.66 -10.69 5.67
C SER A 75 19.97 -11.16 6.30
N GLY A 76 20.59 -10.31 7.11
CA GLY A 76 21.86 -10.60 7.78
C GLY A 76 23.09 -10.44 6.89
N ASN A 77 22.93 -10.02 5.64
CA ASN A 77 24.03 -9.74 4.74
C ASN A 77 24.80 -8.48 5.20
N GLY A 78 26.13 -8.59 5.33
CA GLY A 78 27.01 -7.49 5.71
C GLY A 78 27.08 -6.36 4.68
N GLU A 79 26.68 -6.62 3.43
CA GLU A 79 26.57 -5.64 2.35
C GLU A 79 25.24 -4.86 2.35
N ALA A 80 24.29 -5.23 3.23
CA ALA A 80 23.00 -4.57 3.40
C ALA A 80 22.83 -3.99 4.82
N PRO A 81 23.78 -3.20 5.36
CA PRO A 81 23.73 -2.75 6.75
C PRO A 81 22.53 -1.83 7.02
N TYR A 82 22.12 -0.99 6.06
CA TYR A 82 21.00 -0.08 6.25
C TYR A 82 19.66 -0.81 6.21
N ILE A 83 19.47 -1.73 5.25
CA ILE A 83 18.25 -2.55 5.18
C ILE A 83 18.11 -3.39 6.45
N ASN A 84 19.18 -4.01 6.94
CA ASN A 84 19.16 -4.76 8.20
C ASN A 84 18.89 -3.86 9.42
N ALA A 85 19.35 -2.61 9.42
CA ALA A 85 19.00 -1.63 10.46
C ALA A 85 17.52 -1.22 10.40
N LEU A 86 16.93 -1.09 9.19
CA LEU A 86 15.48 -0.90 9.04
C LEU A 86 14.71 -2.10 9.58
N ALA A 87 15.11 -3.33 9.23
CA ALA A 87 14.50 -4.56 9.73
C ALA A 87 14.54 -4.68 11.27
N ALA A 88 15.62 -4.20 11.89
CA ALA A 88 15.79 -4.25 13.35
C ALA A 88 14.86 -3.27 14.11
N ARG A 89 14.48 -2.14 13.49
CA ARG A 89 13.62 -1.11 14.10
C ARG A 89 12.20 -1.06 13.56
N GLY A 90 11.88 -1.86 12.55
CA GLY A 90 10.57 -1.92 11.89
C GLY A 90 9.91 -3.29 11.99
N ALA A 91 8.85 -3.45 11.23
CA ALA A 91 8.17 -4.72 11.02
C ALA A 91 8.81 -5.45 9.84
N LEU A 92 9.53 -6.54 10.09
CA LEU A 92 10.09 -7.42 9.07
C LEU A 92 9.14 -8.59 8.82
N PHE A 93 8.67 -8.75 7.59
CA PHE A 93 7.82 -9.87 7.17
C PHE A 93 8.65 -11.03 6.68
N THR A 94 8.66 -12.13 7.46
CA THR A 94 9.50 -13.30 7.22
C THR A 94 8.92 -14.29 6.22
N ARG A 95 7.67 -14.08 5.78
CA ARG A 95 6.96 -14.87 4.76
C ARG A 95 6.35 -13.95 3.71
N SER A 96 7.18 -13.10 3.13
CA SER A 96 6.84 -12.22 2.01
C SER A 96 7.28 -12.85 0.69
N PHE A 97 6.43 -12.84 -0.31
CA PHE A 97 6.67 -13.48 -1.60
C PHE A 97 6.26 -12.56 -2.75
N ALA A 98 7.00 -12.60 -3.82
CA ALA A 98 6.55 -12.07 -5.10
C ALA A 98 5.55 -13.02 -5.78
N VAL A 99 4.91 -12.56 -6.84
CA VAL A 99 3.80 -13.30 -7.47
C VAL A 99 4.16 -13.88 -8.84
N ALA A 100 5.23 -13.41 -9.46
CA ALA A 100 5.62 -13.79 -10.80
C ALA A 100 7.13 -13.60 -11.05
N HIS A 101 7.58 -14.01 -12.22
CA HIS A 101 8.77 -13.65 -12.94
C HIS A 101 8.36 -13.38 -14.42
N PRO A 102 8.92 -12.38 -15.09
CA PRO A 102 9.89 -11.38 -14.63
C PRO A 102 9.25 -10.21 -13.87
N SER A 103 9.96 -9.09 -13.74
CA SER A 103 9.67 -7.93 -12.88
C SER A 103 8.31 -7.28 -13.11
N GLU A 104 7.96 -6.86 -14.35
CA GLU A 104 6.81 -5.98 -14.61
C GLU A 104 5.47 -6.51 -14.08
N PRO A 105 5.13 -7.82 -14.17
CA PRO A 105 3.94 -8.39 -13.54
C PRO A 105 3.83 -8.13 -12.03
N ASN A 106 4.95 -8.11 -11.31
CA ASN A 106 4.98 -7.86 -9.86
C ASN A 106 4.67 -6.41 -9.53
N TYR A 107 5.24 -5.46 -10.28
CA TYR A 107 4.89 -4.03 -10.16
C TYR A 107 3.42 -3.78 -10.44
N LEU A 108 2.87 -4.44 -11.48
CA LEU A 108 1.44 -4.35 -11.80
C LEU A 108 0.57 -4.94 -10.69
N ALA A 109 0.96 -6.09 -10.12
CA ALA A 109 0.26 -6.70 -8.99
C ALA A 109 0.21 -5.77 -7.78
N LEU A 110 1.36 -5.15 -7.42
CA LEU A 110 1.48 -4.22 -6.30
C LEU A 110 0.71 -2.91 -6.55
N PHE A 111 0.60 -2.46 -7.79
CA PHE A 111 -0.02 -1.18 -8.12
C PHE A 111 -1.52 -1.30 -8.47
N SER A 112 -1.93 -2.41 -9.09
CA SER A 112 -3.31 -2.55 -9.61
C SER A 112 -4.09 -3.74 -9.07
N GLY A 113 -3.46 -4.60 -8.24
CA GLY A 113 -4.09 -5.82 -7.73
C GLY A 113 -4.25 -6.92 -8.76
N SER A 114 -3.57 -6.81 -9.90
CA SER A 114 -3.58 -7.79 -10.98
C SER A 114 -2.31 -7.64 -11.81
N THR A 115 -1.78 -8.74 -12.33
CA THR A 115 -0.72 -8.69 -13.34
C THR A 115 -1.24 -8.16 -14.68
N GLN A 116 -2.54 -7.86 -14.81
CA GLN A 116 -3.22 -7.42 -16.05
C GLN A 116 -3.03 -8.38 -17.23
N GLY A 117 -2.70 -9.66 -16.95
CA GLY A 117 -2.37 -10.65 -17.97
C GLY A 117 -0.96 -10.49 -18.58
N VAL A 118 -0.15 -9.58 -18.04
CA VAL A 118 1.25 -9.39 -18.45
C VAL A 118 2.10 -10.50 -17.87
N THR A 119 3.01 -11.05 -18.70
CA THR A 119 3.90 -12.16 -18.38
C THR A 119 5.35 -11.92 -18.83
N SER A 120 5.69 -10.67 -19.17
CA SER A 120 7.02 -10.26 -19.64
C SER A 120 7.26 -8.77 -19.35
N ASP A 121 8.48 -8.32 -19.51
CA ASP A 121 8.90 -6.92 -19.37
C ASP A 121 8.70 -6.12 -20.67
N ALA A 122 7.59 -6.35 -21.36
CA ALA A 122 7.31 -5.70 -22.64
C ALA A 122 7.01 -4.22 -22.46
N CYS A 123 7.63 -3.40 -23.28
CA CYS A 123 7.41 -1.95 -23.32
C CYS A 123 7.24 -1.46 -24.76
N PRO A 124 6.27 -0.59 -25.04
CA PRO A 124 5.28 -0.02 -24.12
C PRO A 124 4.06 -0.93 -23.91
N LEU A 125 3.44 -0.81 -22.73
CA LEU A 125 2.12 -1.39 -22.46
C LEU A 125 1.04 -0.31 -22.40
N THR A 126 -0.22 -0.72 -22.63
CA THR A 126 -1.41 0.12 -22.46
C THR A 126 -2.48 -0.70 -21.75
N LEU A 127 -2.79 -0.32 -20.52
CA LEU A 127 -3.67 -1.05 -19.60
C LEU A 127 -4.87 -0.19 -19.21
N THR A 128 -6.02 -0.84 -19.00
CA THR A 128 -7.29 -0.15 -18.68
C THR A 128 -7.89 -0.58 -17.35
N GLY A 129 -7.21 -1.44 -16.60
CA GLY A 129 -7.68 -1.90 -15.28
C GLY A 129 -7.71 -0.81 -14.22
N THR A 130 -8.37 -1.11 -13.10
CA THR A 130 -8.29 -0.28 -11.89
C THR A 130 -6.86 -0.26 -11.35
N ASN A 131 -6.51 0.80 -10.62
CA ASN A 131 -5.20 0.95 -10.01
C ASN A 131 -5.27 1.87 -8.79
N LEU A 132 -4.30 1.76 -7.90
CA LEU A 132 -4.24 2.49 -6.65
C LEU A 132 -4.33 4.02 -6.82
N ALA A 133 -3.65 4.58 -7.84
CA ALA A 133 -3.65 6.01 -8.08
C ALA A 133 -5.04 6.55 -8.47
N ALA A 134 -5.76 5.81 -9.31
CA ALA A 134 -7.13 6.17 -9.70
C ALA A 134 -8.10 6.06 -8.51
N GLU A 135 -7.97 5.02 -7.69
CA GLU A 135 -8.79 4.84 -6.49
C GLU A 135 -8.52 5.94 -5.45
N LEU A 136 -7.24 6.30 -5.23
CA LEU A 136 -6.86 7.42 -4.36
C LEU A 136 -7.48 8.72 -4.83
N ALA A 137 -7.34 9.06 -6.12
CA ALA A 137 -7.90 10.28 -6.69
C ALA A 137 -9.42 10.36 -6.52
N GLN A 138 -10.15 9.24 -6.70
CA GLN A 138 -11.59 9.17 -6.46
C GLN A 138 -11.96 9.40 -5.00
N ALA A 139 -11.10 9.00 -4.06
CA ALA A 139 -11.29 9.19 -2.62
C ALA A 139 -10.74 10.53 -2.10
N GLY A 140 -10.23 11.40 -2.98
CA GLY A 140 -9.64 12.68 -2.61
C GLY A 140 -8.20 12.60 -2.09
N GLY A 141 -7.56 11.44 -2.21
CA GLY A 141 -6.14 11.24 -1.96
C GLY A 141 -5.27 11.54 -3.18
N THR A 142 -3.96 11.47 -3.01
CA THR A 142 -2.99 11.77 -4.06
C THR A 142 -1.93 10.68 -4.17
N SER A 143 -1.32 10.55 -5.35
CA SER A 143 -0.22 9.61 -5.57
C SER A 143 0.81 10.16 -6.56
N ALA A 144 2.06 9.73 -6.42
CA ALA A 144 3.11 9.93 -7.40
C ALA A 144 4.07 8.74 -7.43
N GLY A 145 4.67 8.50 -8.58
CA GLY A 145 5.80 7.60 -8.72
C GLY A 145 7.04 8.41 -9.09
N TYR A 146 8.07 8.30 -8.29
CA TYR A 146 9.36 8.97 -8.44
C TYR A 146 10.39 7.97 -8.95
N SER A 147 10.79 8.09 -10.21
CA SER A 147 11.75 7.18 -10.85
C SER A 147 13.10 7.85 -11.05
N GLU A 148 14.16 7.24 -10.57
CA GLU A 148 15.52 7.70 -10.81
C GLU A 148 15.88 7.53 -12.27
N GLY A 149 16.63 8.48 -12.81
CA GLY A 149 17.03 8.48 -14.23
C GLY A 149 15.93 8.85 -15.23
N LEU A 150 14.68 9.06 -14.79
CA LEU A 150 13.60 9.51 -15.68
C LEU A 150 13.93 10.90 -16.26
N PRO A 151 13.93 11.08 -17.60
CA PRO A 151 14.39 12.33 -18.24
C PRO A 151 13.53 13.54 -17.94
N ALA A 152 12.22 13.38 -17.88
CA ALA A 152 11.25 14.46 -17.65
C ALA A 152 9.95 13.94 -17.04
N VAL A 153 9.17 14.84 -16.47
CA VAL A 153 7.83 14.52 -15.92
C VAL A 153 6.96 13.92 -17.04
N GLY A 154 6.42 12.73 -16.78
CA GLY A 154 5.50 12.04 -17.67
C GLY A 154 6.15 11.43 -18.92
N ASP A 155 7.50 11.39 -19.00
CA ASP A 155 8.17 10.82 -20.16
C ASP A 155 7.81 9.34 -20.33
N PRO A 156 7.29 8.91 -21.49
CA PRO A 156 6.87 7.54 -21.73
C PRO A 156 7.99 6.63 -22.24
N VAL A 157 9.25 7.10 -22.26
CA VAL A 157 10.39 6.33 -22.77
C VAL A 157 10.52 4.98 -22.09
N CYS A 158 10.85 3.92 -22.84
CA CYS A 158 11.00 2.58 -22.25
C CYS A 158 12.29 2.43 -21.43
N SER A 159 13.34 3.14 -21.81
CA SER A 159 14.61 3.18 -21.09
C SER A 159 15.38 4.47 -21.40
N SER A 160 16.18 4.93 -20.46
CA SER A 160 17.06 6.09 -20.61
C SER A 160 18.24 5.95 -19.63
N GLY A 161 19.44 5.67 -20.14
CA GLY A 161 20.56 5.29 -19.28
C GLY A 161 20.18 4.07 -18.43
N THR A 162 20.25 4.19 -17.13
CA THR A 162 19.86 3.15 -16.15
C THR A 162 18.37 3.19 -15.74
N TYR A 163 17.58 4.15 -16.25
CA TYR A 163 16.12 4.15 -16.05
C TYR A 163 15.44 3.04 -16.84
N ALA A 164 14.52 2.29 -16.21
CA ALA A 164 13.70 1.26 -16.84
C ALA A 164 12.20 1.49 -16.54
N ARG A 165 11.39 1.75 -17.60
CA ARG A 165 9.94 1.98 -17.46
C ARG A 165 9.18 0.76 -16.94
N LYS A 166 9.67 -0.47 -17.15
CA LYS A 166 9.07 -1.70 -16.65
C LYS A 166 8.87 -1.69 -15.12
N HIS A 167 9.64 -0.87 -14.39
CA HIS A 167 9.52 -0.67 -12.95
C HIS A 167 8.56 0.47 -12.56
N ALA A 168 7.96 1.16 -13.54
CA ALA A 168 7.03 2.27 -13.34
C ALA A 168 5.61 1.93 -13.82
N PRO A 169 4.83 1.08 -13.10
CA PRO A 169 3.57 0.51 -13.58
C PRO A 169 2.51 1.56 -13.92
N TRP A 170 2.51 2.72 -13.27
CA TRP A 170 1.54 3.81 -13.49
C TRP A 170 1.57 4.37 -14.91
N VAL A 171 2.73 4.31 -15.59
CA VAL A 171 2.89 4.83 -16.96
C VAL A 171 2.07 4.02 -17.98
N ASN A 172 1.72 2.78 -17.63
CA ASN A 172 0.96 1.89 -18.48
C ASN A 172 -0.56 2.14 -18.46
N PHE A 173 -1.03 3.06 -17.59
CA PHE A 173 -2.46 3.39 -17.44
C PHE A 173 -2.77 4.79 -18.01
N PRO A 174 -3.25 4.91 -19.24
CA PRO A 174 -3.54 6.20 -19.88
C PRO A 174 -4.63 7.03 -19.18
N SER A 175 -5.38 6.41 -18.26
CA SER A 175 -6.37 7.11 -17.43
C SER A 175 -5.74 8.00 -16.36
N LEU A 176 -4.45 7.80 -16.06
CA LEU A 176 -3.71 8.62 -15.10
C LEU A 176 -3.10 9.84 -15.80
N PRO A 177 -3.07 11.00 -15.12
CA PRO A 177 -2.36 12.15 -15.65
C PRO A 177 -0.84 11.88 -15.69
N ALA A 178 -0.17 12.37 -16.73
CA ALA A 178 1.28 12.20 -16.89
C ALA A 178 2.08 12.72 -15.67
N THR A 179 1.52 13.67 -14.93
CA THR A 179 2.13 14.23 -13.71
C THR A 179 2.24 13.25 -12.54
N VAL A 180 1.62 12.06 -12.61
CA VAL A 180 1.88 10.99 -11.64
C VAL A 180 3.30 10.43 -11.77
N HIS A 181 3.89 10.51 -12.97
CA HIS A 181 5.23 10.02 -13.26
C HIS A 181 6.26 11.15 -13.15
N GLN A 182 7.05 11.13 -12.09
CA GLN A 182 8.01 12.16 -11.72
C GLN A 182 9.45 11.62 -11.77
N PRO A 183 10.44 12.42 -12.20
CA PRO A 183 11.83 12.08 -11.94
C PRO A 183 12.09 12.13 -10.43
N PHE A 184 12.98 11.26 -9.93
CA PHE A 184 13.32 11.21 -8.50
C PHE A 184 13.88 12.54 -7.97
N THR A 185 14.46 13.35 -8.83
CA THR A 185 14.92 14.72 -8.49
C THR A 185 13.78 15.66 -8.05
N ALA A 186 12.51 15.29 -8.32
CA ALA A 186 11.32 15.99 -7.85
C ALA A 186 10.79 15.45 -6.51
N PHE A 187 11.44 14.44 -5.92
CA PHE A 187 11.06 13.95 -4.59
C PHE A 187 11.20 15.07 -3.56
N PRO A 188 10.15 15.43 -2.81
CA PRO A 188 10.16 16.59 -1.94
C PRO A 188 11.20 16.50 -0.83
N SER A 189 11.93 17.58 -0.60
CA SER A 189 12.76 17.73 0.60
C SER A 189 11.95 18.11 1.85
N ASP A 190 10.81 18.77 1.66
CA ASP A 190 9.77 18.92 2.69
C ASP A 190 8.82 17.71 2.59
N PHE A 191 9.00 16.73 3.45
CA PHE A 191 8.24 15.50 3.41
C PHE A 191 6.76 15.66 3.75
N ALA A 192 6.36 16.77 4.37
CA ALA A 192 4.94 17.09 4.57
C ALA A 192 4.22 17.45 3.26
N ALA A 193 4.96 17.70 2.17
CA ALA A 193 4.41 17.95 0.84
C ALA A 193 4.23 16.66 -0.01
N LEU A 194 4.59 15.49 0.52
CA LEU A 194 4.44 14.22 -0.19
C LEU A 194 2.97 13.89 -0.46
N PRO A 195 2.67 13.14 -1.54
CA PRO A 195 1.36 12.53 -1.75
C PRO A 195 0.96 11.56 -0.63
N THR A 196 -0.33 11.20 -0.60
CA THR A 196 -0.85 10.16 0.30
C THR A 196 -0.09 8.84 0.14
N VAL A 197 0.15 8.41 -1.11
CA VAL A 197 1.03 7.27 -1.43
C VAL A 197 2.02 7.68 -2.51
N SER A 198 3.29 7.47 -2.24
CA SER A 198 4.40 7.70 -3.18
C SER A 198 5.13 6.39 -3.44
N PHE A 199 5.42 6.09 -4.69
CA PHE A 199 6.36 5.05 -5.06
C PHE A 199 7.72 5.67 -5.38
N VAL A 200 8.79 5.03 -4.94
CA VAL A 200 10.17 5.41 -5.25
C VAL A 200 10.83 4.22 -5.93
N ILE A 201 11.31 4.44 -7.13
CA ILE A 201 11.97 3.43 -7.95
C ILE A 201 13.39 3.92 -8.24
N PRO A 202 14.41 3.31 -7.62
CA PRO A 202 15.78 3.56 -7.99
C PRO A 202 16.05 3.15 -9.45
N ASP A 203 17.14 3.55 -10.02
CA ASP A 203 17.56 3.06 -11.34
C ASP A 203 18.15 1.64 -11.24
N LEU A 204 18.46 1.02 -12.39
CA LEU A 204 18.93 -0.38 -12.45
C LEU A 204 20.20 -0.67 -11.64
N ASP A 205 21.05 0.33 -11.43
CA ASP A 205 22.24 0.17 -10.60
C ASP A 205 21.90 0.23 -9.10
N HIS A 206 20.96 1.09 -8.74
CA HIS A 206 20.62 1.39 -7.36
C HIS A 206 19.46 0.52 -6.82
N ASP A 207 18.62 -0.04 -7.69
CA ASP A 207 17.60 -1.01 -7.29
C ASP A 207 18.14 -2.44 -7.08
N MET A 208 19.42 -2.67 -7.38
CA MET A 208 20.16 -3.95 -7.32
C MET A 208 19.92 -4.88 -8.54
N HIS A 209 19.21 -4.45 -9.59
CA HIS A 209 19.03 -5.25 -10.80
C HIS A 209 20.35 -5.53 -11.51
N ASP A 210 21.12 -4.46 -11.82
CA ASP A 210 22.43 -4.52 -12.44
C ASP A 210 23.54 -4.20 -11.43
N GLY A 211 23.23 -3.49 -10.35
CA GLY A 211 24.16 -3.11 -9.30
C GLY A 211 24.28 -4.15 -8.18
N SER A 212 25.23 -3.93 -7.28
CA SER A 212 25.42 -4.80 -6.11
C SER A 212 24.45 -4.45 -4.97
N VAL A 213 24.26 -5.40 -4.05
CA VAL A 213 23.52 -5.19 -2.78
C VAL A 213 24.09 -3.97 -2.03
N ALA A 214 25.43 -3.84 -1.95
CA ALA A 214 26.07 -2.72 -1.28
C ALA A 214 25.76 -1.37 -1.94
N THR A 215 25.67 -1.33 -3.27
CA THR A 215 25.31 -0.12 -4.04
C THR A 215 23.88 0.32 -3.70
N GLY A 216 22.91 -0.59 -3.78
CA GLY A 216 21.51 -0.30 -3.47
C GLY A 216 21.28 0.04 -1.99
N ASP A 217 21.93 -0.66 -1.06
CA ASP A 217 21.83 -0.35 0.38
C ASP A 217 22.39 1.05 0.70
N THR A 218 23.51 1.42 0.06
CA THR A 218 24.11 2.77 0.19
C THR A 218 23.14 3.82 -0.33
N TRP A 219 22.59 3.63 -1.52
CA TRP A 219 21.62 4.54 -2.11
C TRP A 219 20.39 4.72 -1.20
N LEU A 220 19.82 3.62 -0.71
CA LEU A 220 18.71 3.66 0.26
C LEU A 220 19.06 4.45 1.51
N ALA A 221 20.28 4.26 2.04
CA ALA A 221 20.76 4.97 3.19
C ALA A 221 20.90 6.48 2.94
N GLU A 222 21.39 6.88 1.78
CA GLU A 222 21.61 8.28 1.42
C GLU A 222 20.30 8.99 1.08
N GLN A 223 19.42 8.35 0.30
CA GLN A 223 18.24 8.99 -0.25
C GLN A 223 17.02 8.88 0.65
N LEU A 224 16.82 7.77 1.36
CA LEU A 224 15.56 7.49 2.07
C LEU A 224 15.68 7.43 3.60
N ARG A 225 16.90 7.38 4.18
CA ARG A 225 17.08 7.49 5.63
C ARG A 225 16.47 8.78 6.21
N PRO A 226 16.65 9.97 5.57
CA PRO A 226 16.03 11.19 6.08
C PRO A 226 14.51 11.05 6.19
N TYR A 227 13.84 10.53 5.15
CA TYR A 227 12.40 10.29 5.18
C TYR A 227 12.01 9.23 6.23
N ALA A 228 12.68 8.08 6.25
CA ALA A 228 12.38 7.00 7.19
C ALA A 228 12.47 7.47 8.66
N THR A 229 13.45 8.32 8.97
CA THR A 229 13.61 8.90 10.30
C THR A 229 12.52 9.94 10.60
N TRP A 230 12.19 10.79 9.65
CA TRP A 230 11.13 11.78 9.78
C TRP A 230 9.77 11.10 9.99
N ALA A 231 9.47 10.04 9.25
CA ALA A 231 8.21 9.33 9.27
C ALA A 231 7.87 8.75 10.67
N GLU A 232 8.87 8.34 11.47
CA GLU A 232 8.68 7.83 12.82
C GLU A 232 8.00 8.83 13.76
N GLY A 233 8.21 10.14 13.54
CA GLY A 233 7.65 11.23 14.34
C GLY A 233 6.50 12.00 13.69
N HIS A 234 6.09 11.66 12.46
CA HIS A 234 5.19 12.49 11.64
C HIS A 234 4.04 11.71 11.00
N ASN A 235 3.44 10.77 11.72
CA ASN A 235 2.30 10.00 11.24
C ASN A 235 2.48 9.48 9.79
N SER A 236 3.66 8.98 9.46
CA SER A 236 4.01 8.55 8.10
C SER A 236 4.79 7.23 8.13
N MET A 237 4.90 6.56 6.99
CA MET A 237 5.52 5.24 6.90
C MET A 237 6.39 5.09 5.66
N LEU A 238 7.47 4.35 5.79
CA LEU A 238 8.26 3.80 4.68
C LEU A 238 7.99 2.30 4.59
N VAL A 239 7.68 1.83 3.40
CA VAL A 239 7.62 0.42 3.00
C VAL A 239 8.78 0.15 2.07
N LEU A 240 9.66 -0.76 2.44
CA LEU A 240 10.70 -1.33 1.58
C LEU A 240 10.28 -2.73 1.17
N THR A 241 10.25 -3.01 -0.11
CA THR A 241 9.99 -4.34 -0.65
C THR A 241 10.87 -4.61 -1.88
N PHE A 242 10.87 -5.86 -2.33
CA PHE A 242 11.50 -6.28 -3.59
C PHE A 242 10.39 -6.71 -4.56
N ASP A 243 10.65 -6.64 -5.85
CA ASP A 243 9.70 -7.06 -6.88
C ASP A 243 9.63 -8.59 -6.98
N GLU A 244 10.79 -9.26 -7.10
CA GLU A 244 10.94 -10.70 -7.20
C GLU A 244 12.28 -11.15 -6.59
N ASP A 245 12.49 -12.47 -6.44
CA ASP A 245 13.78 -13.03 -6.07
C ASP A 245 14.67 -13.29 -7.30
N ASP A 246 15.90 -13.73 -7.05
CA ASP A 246 16.88 -14.16 -8.06
C ASP A 246 16.59 -15.57 -8.65
N ARG A 247 15.37 -16.09 -8.50
CA ARG A 247 14.91 -17.44 -8.86
C ARG A 247 15.49 -18.58 -8.00
N SER A 248 15.98 -18.25 -6.81
CA SER A 248 16.68 -19.21 -5.94
C SER A 248 15.84 -19.73 -4.77
N ARG A 249 14.74 -19.03 -4.36
CA ARG A 249 14.05 -19.25 -3.08
C ARG A 249 12.52 -19.14 -3.14
N ASP A 250 11.89 -19.79 -4.10
CA ASP A 250 10.43 -19.80 -4.23
C ASP A 250 9.79 -18.41 -4.29
N ASN A 251 10.52 -17.45 -4.84
CA ASN A 251 10.14 -16.04 -4.95
C ASN A 251 9.94 -15.34 -3.58
N GLN A 252 10.67 -15.79 -2.55
CA GLN A 252 10.65 -15.19 -1.23
C GLN A 252 11.52 -13.92 -1.19
N ILE A 253 10.89 -12.80 -0.87
CA ILE A 253 11.48 -11.46 -0.90
C ILE A 253 11.51 -10.82 0.49
N THR A 254 12.33 -9.77 0.64
CA THR A 254 12.35 -8.93 1.85
C THR A 254 11.24 -7.88 1.77
N THR A 255 10.41 -7.79 2.82
CA THR A 255 9.48 -6.66 3.01
C THR A 255 9.60 -6.15 4.45
N ILE A 256 9.79 -4.84 4.58
CA ILE A 256 9.98 -4.13 5.86
C ILE A 256 9.08 -2.90 5.86
N ILE A 257 8.42 -2.63 6.99
CA ILE A 257 7.67 -1.38 7.21
C ILE A 257 8.26 -0.67 8.43
N VAL A 258 8.58 0.61 8.29
CA VAL A 258 9.03 1.47 9.38
C VAL A 258 8.23 2.77 9.42
N GLY A 259 8.15 3.43 10.56
CA GLY A 259 7.49 4.72 10.70
C GLY A 259 6.56 4.77 11.90
N ALA A 260 5.70 5.79 11.94
CA ALA A 260 4.71 5.95 12.99
C ALA A 260 3.74 4.77 13.03
N HIS A 261 3.32 4.40 14.24
CA HIS A 261 2.37 3.32 14.50
C HIS A 261 2.81 1.92 14.04
N VAL A 262 4.06 1.74 13.64
CA VAL A 262 4.63 0.43 13.32
C VAL A 262 5.24 -0.19 14.56
N ARG A 263 4.87 -1.42 14.86
CA ARG A 263 5.45 -2.20 15.95
C ARG A 263 6.64 -2.99 15.42
N ALA A 264 7.84 -2.65 15.89
CA ALA A 264 9.05 -3.38 15.53
C ALA A 264 8.93 -4.87 15.92
N GLY A 265 9.38 -5.74 15.03
CA GLY A 265 9.33 -7.19 15.23
C GLY A 265 9.46 -7.99 13.94
N ARG A 266 9.38 -9.30 14.09
CA ARG A 266 9.35 -10.26 12.98
C ARG A 266 7.97 -10.86 12.91
N TYR A 267 7.36 -10.80 11.73
CA TYR A 267 5.98 -11.23 11.47
C TYR A 267 5.98 -12.35 10.46
N ASP A 268 5.25 -13.43 10.74
CA ASP A 268 5.15 -14.61 9.89
C ASP A 268 3.81 -14.69 9.13
N GLU A 269 3.05 -13.62 9.15
CA GLU A 269 1.87 -13.44 8.31
C GLU A 269 2.27 -13.57 6.83
N HIS A 270 1.57 -14.43 6.08
CA HIS A 270 1.87 -14.58 4.64
C HIS A 270 1.56 -13.27 3.92
N LEU A 271 2.55 -12.72 3.25
CA LEU A 271 2.46 -11.48 2.49
C LEU A 271 2.84 -11.75 1.04
N ASP A 272 2.14 -11.09 0.14
CA ASP A 272 2.48 -10.96 -1.27
C ASP A 272 2.17 -9.55 -1.77
N HIS A 273 2.46 -9.26 -3.05
CA HIS A 273 2.21 -7.93 -3.62
C HIS A 273 0.73 -7.54 -3.58
N TYR A 274 -0.19 -8.50 -3.72
CA TYR A 274 -1.63 -8.22 -3.64
C TYR A 274 -2.05 -7.83 -2.23
N ARG A 275 -1.54 -8.56 -1.23
CA ARG A 275 -1.84 -8.27 0.16
C ARG A 275 -1.15 -6.99 0.64
N LEU A 276 0.06 -6.70 0.14
CA LEU A 276 0.73 -5.43 0.38
C LEU A 276 -0.08 -4.27 -0.19
N LEU A 277 -0.61 -4.39 -1.43
CA LEU A 277 -1.54 -3.42 -1.99
C LEU A 277 -2.81 -3.26 -1.15
N ALA A 278 -3.41 -4.36 -0.69
CA ALA A 278 -4.58 -4.30 0.21
C ALA A 278 -4.26 -3.52 1.49
N THR A 279 -3.04 -3.67 2.01
CA THR A 279 -2.54 -2.91 3.16
C THR A 279 -2.37 -1.42 2.83
N LEU A 280 -1.77 -1.08 1.70
CA LEU A 280 -1.63 0.31 1.24
C LEU A 280 -3.00 0.98 1.07
N LYS A 281 -3.96 0.28 0.46
CA LYS A 281 -5.35 0.75 0.33
C LYS A 281 -5.97 1.02 1.69
N ALA A 282 -5.85 0.08 2.62
CA ALA A 282 -6.37 0.23 3.98
C ALA A 282 -5.71 1.42 4.71
N LEU A 283 -4.38 1.55 4.68
CA LEU A 283 -3.64 2.67 5.25
C LEU A 283 -4.08 4.02 4.65
N ALA A 284 -4.36 4.06 3.36
CA ALA A 284 -4.89 5.24 2.67
C ALA A 284 -6.40 5.47 2.92
N GLY A 285 -7.06 4.56 3.66
CA GLY A 285 -8.49 4.62 3.98
C GLY A 285 -9.41 4.32 2.81
N LEU A 286 -8.89 3.64 1.82
CA LEU A 286 -9.69 3.03 0.77
C LEU A 286 -10.32 1.74 1.33
N GLY A 287 -11.63 1.62 1.23
CA GLY A 287 -12.34 0.44 1.73
C GLY A 287 -12.00 -0.81 0.91
N ASN A 288 -11.91 -1.94 1.58
CA ASN A 288 -11.78 -3.25 0.95
C ASN A 288 -13.18 -3.87 0.85
N SER A 289 -14.03 -3.32 -0.04
CA SER A 289 -15.47 -3.63 -0.09
C SER A 289 -15.83 -4.81 -1.01
N GLU A 290 -14.87 -5.35 -1.77
CA GLU A 290 -15.15 -6.47 -2.66
C GLU A 290 -15.23 -7.80 -1.90
N PRO A 291 -16.26 -8.63 -2.13
CA PRO A 291 -16.32 -9.96 -1.55
C PRO A 291 -15.11 -10.80 -1.98
N GLY A 292 -14.35 -11.32 -1.00
CA GLY A 292 -13.14 -12.10 -1.26
C GLY A 292 -11.86 -11.28 -1.42
N ALA A 293 -11.93 -9.94 -1.22
CA ALA A 293 -10.74 -9.11 -1.19
C ALA A 293 -9.73 -9.57 -0.14
N LEU A 294 -8.46 -9.51 -0.47
CA LEU A 294 -7.39 -9.87 0.46
C LEU A 294 -7.41 -8.94 1.68
N GLN A 295 -7.26 -9.54 2.85
CA GLN A 295 -7.19 -8.78 4.09
C GLN A 295 -5.84 -8.07 4.19
N PRO A 296 -5.79 -6.82 4.69
CA PRO A 296 -4.54 -6.14 4.94
C PRO A 296 -3.75 -6.82 6.06
N ILE A 297 -2.50 -6.42 6.24
CA ILE A 297 -1.68 -6.79 7.40
C ILE A 297 -2.38 -6.30 8.68
N THR A 298 -2.41 -7.14 9.74
CA THR A 298 -3.19 -6.85 10.95
C THR A 298 -2.38 -6.77 12.23
N ASP A 299 -1.21 -7.37 12.30
CA ASP A 299 -0.47 -7.61 13.55
C ASP A 299 0.76 -6.71 13.75
N ALA A 300 1.19 -5.95 12.74
CA ALA A 300 2.38 -5.10 12.77
C ALA A 300 2.12 -3.66 13.28
N TRP A 301 0.96 -3.38 13.87
CA TRP A 301 0.56 -2.01 14.21
C TRP A 301 0.55 -1.76 15.72
N THR A 302 0.94 -0.55 16.13
CA THR A 302 0.68 -0.01 17.48
C THR A 302 -0.66 0.71 17.50
N ARG A 303 -1.36 0.61 18.63
CA ARG A 303 -2.65 1.32 18.83
C ARG A 303 -2.42 2.76 19.23
#